data_fbdf01e4d34abff2ecfc0fb68ed56c43
#
_entry.id   fbdf01e4d34abff2ecfc0fb68ed56c43
#
_cell.length_a   1.000
_cell.length_b   1.000
_cell.length_c   1.000
_cell.angle_alpha   90.00
_cell.angle_beta   90.00
_cell.angle_gamma   90.00
#
_symmetry.space_group_name_H-M   'P 1'
#
loop_
_entity.id
_entity.type
_entity.pdbx_description
1 polymer ?
#
loop_
_entity_poly.entity_id
_entity_poly.type
_entity_poly.pdbx_seq_one_letter_code
_entity_poly.pdbx_strand_id
1 'polypeptide(L)'
;SYLYGLCGQGSLILAGLVDYLCAQQKLRGAGFTVAVPVGQEQAALLENKGFQRAFALRCLPREVSRNLWSQAEFDSVTARKLCELRERFYPDTVQFPPERMAVVLTDLYARGATIVSSEKCYGIYFRREDTLSFVELMAEDDRSAEVLMEAAREKEVIVERAVITVGAAQNLFLGEGTRQDYGMIRFDAEPFDVEESYMRLMMES
;
A
#
# COMPACT_ATOMS: atom_id res chain seq x y z
N SER A 1 -7.19 -14.05 1.74
CA SER A 1 -7.31 -14.03 0.28
C SER A 1 -7.46 -12.60 -0.24
N TYR A 2 -7.07 -12.36 -1.49
CA TYR A 2 -7.14 -11.05 -2.11
C TYR A 2 -7.82 -11.11 -3.48
N LEU A 3 -8.81 -10.23 -3.73
CA LEU A 3 -9.45 -10.04 -5.03
C LEU A 3 -8.78 -8.86 -5.75
N TYR A 4 -8.18 -9.15 -6.90
CA TYR A 4 -7.50 -8.17 -7.74
C TYR A 4 -8.01 -8.19 -9.18
N GLY A 5 -8.02 -7.00 -9.83
CA GLY A 5 -8.36 -6.89 -11.25
C GLY A 5 -9.83 -7.17 -11.54
N LEU A 6 -10.72 -6.82 -10.62
CA LEU A 6 -12.16 -6.95 -10.84
C LEU A 6 -12.59 -5.99 -11.97
N CYS A 7 -12.67 -6.50 -13.18
CA CYS A 7 -13.16 -5.75 -14.34
C CYS A 7 -14.16 -6.60 -15.13
N GLY A 8 -15.16 -5.96 -15.68
CA GLY A 8 -16.19 -6.63 -16.50
C GLY A 8 -17.25 -5.66 -16.97
N GLN A 9 -17.90 -5.99 -18.09
CA GLN A 9 -19.06 -5.26 -18.56
C GLN A 9 -20.33 -5.86 -17.91
N GLY A 10 -20.98 -5.05 -17.06
CA GLY A 10 -22.24 -5.40 -16.40
C GLY A 10 -22.09 -5.86 -14.94
N SER A 11 -22.83 -5.18 -14.07
CA SER A 11 -22.82 -5.39 -12.63
C SER A 11 -23.18 -6.83 -12.20
N LEU A 12 -24.08 -7.50 -12.94
CA LEU A 12 -24.49 -8.88 -12.64
C LEU A 12 -23.37 -9.90 -12.85
N ILE A 13 -22.59 -9.75 -13.92
CA ILE A 13 -21.45 -10.65 -14.21
C ILE A 13 -20.39 -10.46 -13.15
N LEU A 14 -20.06 -9.21 -12.81
CA LEU A 14 -19.09 -8.89 -11.80
C LEU A 14 -19.51 -9.40 -10.41
N ALA A 15 -20.79 -9.26 -10.06
CA ALA A 15 -21.37 -9.78 -8.82
C ALA A 15 -21.25 -11.31 -8.73
N GLY A 16 -21.58 -12.03 -9.81
CA GLY A 16 -21.44 -13.48 -9.89
C GLY A 16 -19.99 -13.94 -9.78
N LEU A 17 -19.06 -13.20 -10.40
CA LEU A 17 -17.62 -13.48 -10.30
C LEU A 17 -17.10 -13.32 -8.86
N VAL A 18 -17.49 -12.26 -8.16
CA VAL A 18 -17.14 -12.04 -6.75
C VAL A 18 -17.65 -13.19 -5.89
N ASP A 19 -18.90 -13.59 -6.04
CA ASP A 19 -19.49 -14.71 -5.30
C ASP A 19 -18.73 -16.03 -5.55
N TYR A 20 -18.44 -16.31 -6.82
CA TYR A 20 -17.69 -17.50 -7.19
C TYR A 20 -16.28 -17.51 -6.59
N LEU A 21 -15.54 -16.39 -6.72
CA LEU A 21 -14.18 -16.27 -6.20
C LEU A 21 -14.16 -16.40 -4.66
N CYS A 22 -15.07 -15.74 -3.96
CA CYS A 22 -15.17 -15.85 -2.51
C CYS A 22 -15.49 -17.30 -2.08
N ALA A 23 -16.42 -17.98 -2.75
CA ALA A 23 -16.73 -19.36 -2.48
C ALA A 23 -15.52 -20.29 -2.69
N GLN A 24 -14.76 -20.10 -3.77
CA GLN A 24 -13.54 -20.86 -4.04
C GLN A 24 -12.46 -20.61 -2.98
N GLN A 25 -12.30 -19.37 -2.50
CA GLN A 25 -11.32 -19.06 -1.46
C GLN A 25 -11.70 -19.67 -0.11
N LYS A 26 -12.98 -19.63 0.24
CA LYS A 26 -13.50 -20.29 1.43
C LYS A 26 -13.25 -21.81 1.40
N LEU A 27 -13.48 -22.45 0.25
CA LEU A 27 -13.17 -23.89 0.06
C LEU A 27 -11.68 -24.21 0.23
N ARG A 28 -10.80 -23.23 -0.03
CA ARG A 28 -9.34 -23.34 0.18
C ARG A 28 -8.90 -23.00 1.60
N GLY A 29 -9.85 -22.74 2.51
CA GLY A 29 -9.58 -22.44 3.91
C GLY A 29 -9.24 -20.96 4.18
N ALA A 30 -9.52 -20.04 3.25
CA ALA A 30 -9.35 -18.61 3.52
C ALA A 30 -10.39 -18.15 4.54
N GLY A 31 -9.94 -17.59 5.67
CA GLY A 31 -10.81 -17.05 6.71
C GLY A 31 -11.38 -15.66 6.36
N PHE A 32 -10.75 -14.95 5.45
CA PHE A 32 -11.23 -13.65 4.96
C PHE A 32 -10.75 -13.38 3.54
N THR A 33 -11.42 -12.44 2.89
CA THR A 33 -11.05 -11.94 1.56
C THR A 33 -11.00 -10.41 1.61
N VAL A 34 -9.94 -9.81 1.07
CA VAL A 34 -9.78 -8.37 0.93
C VAL A 34 -9.90 -7.95 -0.54
N ALA A 35 -10.36 -6.73 -0.76
CA ALA A 35 -10.47 -6.13 -2.09
C ALA A 35 -10.20 -4.62 -2.02
N VAL A 36 -9.67 -4.06 -3.10
CA VAL A 36 -9.58 -2.61 -3.30
C VAL A 36 -10.55 -2.21 -4.40
N PRO A 37 -11.63 -1.48 -4.10
CA PRO A 37 -12.60 -1.05 -5.10
C PRO A 37 -12.03 0.07 -5.97
N VAL A 38 -12.37 0.05 -7.25
CA VAL A 38 -12.12 1.16 -8.17
C VAL A 38 -13.40 1.99 -8.29
N GLY A 39 -13.47 3.07 -7.49
CA GLY A 39 -14.63 3.97 -7.47
C GLY A 39 -15.82 3.47 -6.66
N GLN A 40 -16.85 4.33 -6.59
CA GLN A 40 -18.01 4.11 -5.71
C GLN A 40 -18.94 2.98 -6.18
N GLU A 41 -19.09 2.78 -7.48
CA GLU A 41 -19.94 1.70 -8.01
C GLU A 41 -19.42 0.32 -7.62
N GLN A 42 -18.10 0.12 -7.71
CA GLN A 42 -17.50 -1.14 -7.32
C GLN A 42 -17.50 -1.32 -5.79
N ALA A 43 -17.32 -0.24 -5.03
CA ALA A 43 -17.46 -0.28 -3.57
C ALA A 43 -18.88 -0.71 -3.16
N ALA A 44 -19.92 -0.11 -3.74
CA ALA A 44 -21.30 -0.47 -3.48
C ALA A 44 -21.62 -1.92 -3.88
N LEU A 45 -21.07 -2.40 -4.99
CA LEU A 45 -21.20 -3.80 -5.38
C LEU A 45 -20.57 -4.74 -4.33
N LEU A 46 -19.35 -4.42 -3.86
CA LEU A 46 -18.68 -5.22 -2.83
C LEU A 46 -19.42 -5.17 -1.50
N GLU A 47 -19.97 -4.01 -1.09
CA GLU A 47 -20.82 -3.88 0.09
C GLU A 47 -22.04 -4.82 0.03
N ASN A 48 -22.72 -4.88 -1.12
CA ASN A 48 -23.83 -5.81 -1.38
C ASN A 48 -23.41 -7.29 -1.36
N LYS A 49 -22.10 -7.58 -1.46
CA LYS A 49 -21.51 -8.92 -1.34
C LYS A 49 -20.93 -9.23 0.05
N GLY A 50 -21.24 -8.38 1.03
CA GLY A 50 -20.84 -8.57 2.43
C GLY A 50 -19.43 -8.10 2.75
N PHE A 51 -18.80 -7.32 1.86
CA PHE A 51 -17.56 -6.61 2.19
C PHE A 51 -17.88 -5.36 3.02
N GLN A 52 -17.05 -5.07 3.99
CA GLN A 52 -17.10 -3.83 4.77
C GLN A 52 -15.82 -3.01 4.55
N ARG A 53 -15.94 -1.69 4.63
CA ARG A 53 -14.76 -0.79 4.59
C ARG A 53 -13.94 -1.03 5.85
N ALA A 54 -12.66 -1.28 5.69
CA ALA A 54 -11.80 -1.70 6.79
C ALA A 54 -10.46 -0.96 6.79
N PHE A 55 -9.90 -0.71 5.61
CA PHE A 55 -8.56 -0.15 5.50
C PHE A 55 -8.62 1.27 4.98
N ALA A 56 -7.90 2.16 5.64
CA ALA A 56 -7.78 3.55 5.23
C ALA A 56 -6.31 3.96 5.12
N LEU A 57 -6.05 4.94 4.27
CA LEU A 57 -4.75 5.54 4.07
C LEU A 57 -4.83 7.03 4.38
N ARG A 58 -3.69 7.66 4.70
CA ARG A 58 -3.53 9.11 4.73
C ARG A 58 -2.61 9.55 3.62
N CYS A 59 -3.01 10.59 2.90
CA CYS A 59 -2.23 11.20 1.83
C CYS A 59 -1.73 12.57 2.31
N LEU A 60 -0.41 12.76 2.31
CA LEU A 60 0.26 13.94 2.86
C LEU A 60 1.10 14.60 1.77
N PRO A 61 0.74 15.81 1.28
CA PRO A 61 1.64 16.62 0.47
C PRO A 61 2.69 17.28 1.37
N ARG A 62 3.95 17.28 0.93
CA ARG A 62 5.08 17.90 1.63
C ARG A 62 6.07 18.55 0.68
N GLU A 63 6.70 19.64 1.12
CA GLU A 63 7.94 20.12 0.53
C GLU A 63 9.10 19.28 1.05
N VAL A 64 10.07 18.98 0.19
CA VAL A 64 11.23 18.16 0.55
C VAL A 64 12.49 19.02 0.52
N SER A 65 13.14 19.15 1.68
CA SER A 65 14.38 19.90 1.83
C SER A 65 15.55 19.24 1.11
N ARG A 66 16.52 20.06 0.69
CA ARG A 66 17.83 19.57 0.23
C ARG A 66 18.71 19.25 1.41
N ASN A 67 19.32 18.07 1.37
CA ASN A 67 20.31 17.68 2.35
C ASN A 67 21.32 16.70 1.75
N LEU A 68 22.46 17.22 1.35
CA LEU A 68 23.54 16.44 0.74
C LEU A 68 24.14 15.37 1.68
N TRP A 69 23.82 15.41 2.96
CA TRP A 69 24.32 14.46 3.96
C TRP A 69 23.34 13.30 4.21
N SER A 70 22.14 13.38 3.66
CA SER A 70 21.15 12.32 3.78
C SER A 70 21.57 11.12 2.92
N GLN A 71 21.80 9.98 3.56
CA GLN A 71 22.25 8.75 2.90
C GLN A 71 21.16 7.70 2.96
N ALA A 72 20.96 7.00 1.85
CA ALA A 72 20.08 5.86 1.74
C ALA A 72 20.56 4.92 0.63
N GLU A 73 20.13 3.68 0.69
CA GLU A 73 20.32 2.71 -0.38
C GLU A 73 19.15 2.74 -1.35
N PHE A 74 19.44 2.54 -2.63
CA PHE A 74 18.43 2.53 -3.68
C PHE A 74 18.41 1.17 -4.38
N ASP A 75 17.19 0.64 -4.55
CA ASP A 75 16.91 -0.59 -5.29
C ASP A 75 17.69 -1.82 -4.80
N SER A 76 18.11 -1.81 -3.53
CA SER A 76 18.88 -2.89 -2.90
C SER A 76 18.01 -3.93 -2.16
N VAL A 77 16.71 -3.63 -1.98
CA VAL A 77 15.80 -4.43 -1.15
C VAL A 77 15.21 -5.58 -1.96
N THR A 78 15.40 -6.81 -1.47
CA THR A 78 14.75 -8.00 -2.05
C THR A 78 13.30 -8.15 -1.58
N ALA A 79 12.49 -8.93 -2.32
CA ALA A 79 11.10 -9.21 -1.94
C ALA A 79 10.95 -9.76 -0.51
N ARG A 80 11.84 -10.69 -0.11
CA ARG A 80 11.86 -11.25 1.25
C ARG A 80 12.15 -10.15 2.27
N LYS A 81 13.17 -9.34 2.01
CA LYS A 81 13.56 -8.24 2.91
C LYS A 81 12.45 -7.20 3.05
N LEU A 82 11.74 -6.90 1.95
CA LEU A 82 10.61 -5.98 2.00
C LEU A 82 9.46 -6.51 2.88
N CYS A 83 9.14 -7.81 2.79
CA CYS A 83 8.15 -8.44 3.67
C CYS A 83 8.58 -8.34 5.16
N GLU A 84 9.86 -8.63 5.47
CA GLU A 84 10.40 -8.51 6.82
C GLU A 84 10.33 -7.06 7.36
N LEU A 85 10.63 -6.08 6.50
CA LEU A 85 10.55 -4.66 6.87
C LEU A 85 9.10 -4.21 7.11
N ARG A 86 8.17 -4.63 6.27
CA ARG A 86 6.73 -4.35 6.47
C ARG A 86 6.24 -4.90 7.80
N GLU A 87 6.56 -6.15 8.12
CA GLU A 87 6.21 -6.77 9.39
C GLU A 87 6.88 -6.08 10.58
N ARG A 88 8.14 -5.66 10.44
CA ARG A 88 8.87 -4.93 11.49
C ARG A 88 8.27 -3.57 11.78
N PHE A 89 7.96 -2.78 10.76
CA PHE A 89 7.47 -1.40 10.91
C PHE A 89 5.97 -1.32 11.15
N TYR A 90 5.23 -2.33 10.71
CA TYR A 90 3.79 -2.39 10.89
C TYR A 90 3.31 -3.85 11.05
N PRO A 91 3.33 -4.38 12.29
CA PRO A 91 3.00 -5.79 12.56
C PRO A 91 1.61 -6.20 12.07
N ASP A 92 0.60 -5.30 12.22
CA ASP A 92 -0.78 -5.54 11.80
C ASP A 92 -1.01 -5.20 10.32
N THR A 93 -0.12 -5.67 9.45
CA THR A 93 -0.24 -5.48 8.01
C THR A 93 -0.73 -6.73 7.29
N VAL A 94 -1.55 -6.56 6.26
CA VAL A 94 -1.88 -7.64 5.33
C VAL A 94 -0.65 -7.99 4.52
N GLN A 95 -0.03 -9.12 4.84
CA GLN A 95 1.21 -9.59 4.23
C GLN A 95 0.98 -10.35 2.94
N PHE A 96 1.93 -10.20 2.02
CA PHE A 96 2.11 -11.10 0.89
C PHE A 96 3.25 -12.07 1.20
N PRO A 97 3.15 -13.34 0.79
CA PRO A 97 4.32 -14.22 0.81
C PRO A 97 5.40 -13.67 -0.16
N PRO A 98 6.70 -13.92 0.09
CA PRO A 98 7.80 -13.34 -0.69
C PRO A 98 7.67 -13.58 -2.21
N GLU A 99 7.13 -14.72 -2.64
CA GLU A 99 6.92 -15.04 -4.06
C GLU A 99 5.90 -14.08 -4.71
N ARG A 100 4.84 -13.71 -3.97
CA ARG A 100 3.85 -12.73 -4.44
C ARG A 100 4.41 -11.31 -4.40
N MET A 101 5.17 -10.98 -3.37
CA MET A 101 5.87 -9.70 -3.27
C MET A 101 6.86 -9.52 -4.42
N ALA A 102 7.54 -10.58 -4.87
CA ALA A 102 8.42 -10.53 -6.03
C ALA A 102 7.66 -10.13 -7.32
N VAL A 103 6.44 -10.62 -7.50
CA VAL A 103 5.58 -10.21 -8.64
C VAL A 103 5.21 -8.74 -8.54
N VAL A 104 4.82 -8.27 -7.34
CA VAL A 104 4.51 -6.85 -7.08
C VAL A 104 5.71 -5.97 -7.39
N LEU A 105 6.91 -6.33 -6.91
CA LEU A 105 8.14 -5.58 -7.17
C LEU A 105 8.48 -5.53 -8.65
N THR A 106 8.32 -6.66 -9.37
CA THR A 106 8.56 -6.70 -10.82
C THR A 106 7.66 -5.72 -11.56
N ASP A 107 6.37 -5.66 -11.20
CA ASP A 107 5.42 -4.70 -11.78
C ASP A 107 5.75 -3.25 -11.42
N LEU A 108 6.10 -2.99 -10.15
CA LEU A 108 6.50 -1.65 -9.70
C LEU A 108 7.73 -1.15 -10.47
N TYR A 109 8.79 -1.96 -10.58
CA TYR A 109 9.98 -1.60 -11.35
C TYR A 109 9.69 -1.41 -12.84
N ALA A 110 8.85 -2.25 -13.44
CA ALA A 110 8.44 -2.10 -14.83
C ALA A 110 7.71 -0.77 -15.09
N ARG A 111 7.02 -0.23 -14.07
CA ARG A 111 6.36 1.07 -14.10
C ARG A 111 7.25 2.24 -13.68
N GLY A 112 8.52 2.00 -13.36
CA GLY A 112 9.51 3.02 -13.00
C GLY A 112 9.50 3.42 -11.53
N ALA A 113 9.07 2.54 -10.62
CA ALA A 113 9.23 2.77 -9.19
C ALA A 113 10.70 2.69 -8.78
N THR A 114 11.06 3.43 -7.75
CA THR A 114 12.34 3.33 -7.03
C THR A 114 12.06 2.95 -5.59
N ILE A 115 12.84 2.01 -5.04
CA ILE A 115 12.82 1.67 -3.63
C ILE A 115 14.01 2.35 -2.97
N VAL A 116 13.76 3.14 -1.95
CA VAL A 116 14.77 3.79 -1.12
C VAL A 116 14.70 3.21 0.29
N SER A 117 15.83 2.91 0.92
CA SER A 117 15.85 2.26 2.23
C SER A 117 17.05 2.65 3.07
N SER A 118 16.90 2.51 4.38
CA SER A 118 17.94 2.53 5.39
C SER A 118 17.62 1.48 6.47
N GLU A 119 18.43 1.42 7.53
CA GLU A 119 18.14 0.53 8.67
C GLU A 119 16.83 0.88 9.40
N LYS A 120 16.41 2.16 9.37
CA LYS A 120 15.30 2.72 10.15
C LYS A 120 14.04 3.00 9.33
N CYS A 121 14.11 2.88 8.01
CA CYS A 121 13.00 3.21 7.15
C CYS A 121 13.15 2.64 5.74
N TYR A 122 12.04 2.54 5.03
CA TYR A 122 12.03 2.35 3.59
C TYR A 122 10.84 3.07 2.96
N GLY A 123 10.97 3.38 1.66
CA GLY A 123 9.89 3.95 0.87
C GLY A 123 9.92 3.44 -0.56
N ILE A 124 8.75 3.37 -1.17
CA ILE A 124 8.58 3.04 -2.59
C ILE A 124 7.95 4.24 -3.25
N TYR A 125 8.63 4.83 -4.21
CA TYR A 125 8.14 6.03 -4.87
C TYR A 125 8.23 5.96 -6.39
N PHE A 126 7.38 6.76 -7.03
CA PHE A 126 7.47 7.14 -8.44
C PHE A 126 7.84 8.60 -8.54
N ARG A 127 8.73 8.92 -9.47
CA ARG A 127 8.92 10.31 -9.86
C ARG A 127 7.87 10.70 -10.88
N ARG A 128 7.13 11.77 -10.58
CA ARG A 128 6.14 12.38 -11.48
C ARG A 128 6.47 13.86 -11.63
N GLU A 129 7.09 14.23 -12.75
CA GLU A 129 7.55 15.60 -13.01
C GLU A 129 8.48 16.13 -11.90
N ASP A 130 8.00 17.09 -11.09
CA ASP A 130 8.70 17.73 -9.97
C ASP A 130 8.35 17.13 -8.59
N THR A 131 7.61 16.02 -8.57
CA THR A 131 7.05 15.44 -7.34
C THR A 131 7.45 13.98 -7.16
N LEU A 132 7.85 13.61 -5.94
CA LEU A 132 7.99 12.21 -5.51
C LEU A 132 6.64 11.71 -5.00
N SER A 133 6.09 10.71 -5.64
CA SER A 133 4.86 10.04 -5.18
C SER A 133 5.23 8.76 -4.42
N PHE A 134 5.33 8.85 -3.09
CA PHE A 134 5.55 7.70 -2.23
C PHE A 134 4.25 6.91 -2.10
N VAL A 135 4.20 5.76 -2.75
CA VAL A 135 3.06 4.84 -2.66
C VAL A 135 3.07 4.04 -1.37
N GLU A 136 4.22 3.89 -0.75
CA GLU A 136 4.41 3.32 0.59
C GLU A 136 5.61 3.99 1.26
N LEU A 137 5.48 4.35 2.54
CA LEU A 137 6.55 4.85 3.38
C LEU A 137 6.40 4.26 4.78
N MET A 138 7.45 3.59 5.25
CA MET A 138 7.53 2.97 6.57
C MET A 138 8.81 3.43 7.26
N ALA A 139 8.70 3.90 8.50
CA ALA A 139 9.85 4.37 9.27
C ALA A 139 9.60 4.20 10.77
N GLU A 140 10.67 4.20 11.55
CA GLU A 140 10.60 4.15 13.03
C GLU A 140 10.05 5.47 13.60
N ASP A 141 10.35 6.60 12.95
CA ASP A 141 9.95 7.94 13.35
C ASP A 141 9.90 8.92 12.16
N ASP A 142 9.34 10.09 12.39
CA ASP A 142 9.18 11.14 11.38
C ASP A 142 10.53 11.64 10.85
N ARG A 143 11.55 11.75 11.71
CA ARG A 143 12.88 12.18 11.29
C ARG A 143 13.55 11.21 10.35
N SER A 144 13.43 9.91 10.60
CA SER A 144 13.94 8.86 9.71
C SER A 144 13.23 8.90 8.35
N ALA A 145 11.92 9.14 8.35
CA ALA A 145 11.14 9.33 7.13
C ALA A 145 11.59 10.57 6.34
N GLU A 146 11.83 11.70 7.02
CA GLU A 146 12.33 12.94 6.39
C GLU A 146 13.70 12.72 5.74
N VAL A 147 14.65 12.11 6.45
CA VAL A 147 15.99 11.80 5.92
C VAL A 147 15.90 10.93 4.66
N LEU A 148 14.99 9.97 4.64
CA LEU A 148 14.76 9.13 3.48
C LEU A 148 14.23 9.92 2.28
N MET A 149 13.29 10.82 2.51
CA MET A 149 12.75 11.71 1.47
C MET A 149 13.81 12.69 0.94
N GLU A 150 14.64 13.24 1.82
CA GLU A 150 15.79 14.09 1.46
C GLU A 150 16.76 13.33 0.55
N ALA A 151 17.12 12.07 0.89
CA ALA A 151 17.97 11.23 0.06
C ALA A 151 17.34 10.93 -1.30
N ALA A 152 16.04 10.62 -1.34
CA ALA A 152 15.32 10.42 -2.60
C ALA A 152 15.33 11.69 -3.47
N ARG A 153 15.17 12.87 -2.85
CA ARG A 153 15.27 14.16 -3.55
C ARG A 153 16.66 14.43 -4.10
N GLU A 154 17.73 14.09 -3.38
CA GLU A 154 19.08 14.27 -3.90
C GLU A 154 19.38 13.38 -5.11
N LYS A 155 18.78 12.18 -5.18
CA LYS A 155 18.81 11.33 -6.37
C LYS A 155 18.02 11.95 -7.53
N GLU A 156 16.88 12.56 -7.23
CA GLU A 156 15.95 13.12 -8.23
C GLU A 156 16.06 14.66 -8.31
N VAL A 157 17.12 15.15 -8.91
CA VAL A 157 17.63 16.54 -8.83
C VAL A 157 16.61 17.66 -9.02
N ILE A 158 15.55 17.46 -9.81
CA ILE A 158 14.55 18.50 -10.13
C ILE A 158 13.30 18.46 -9.26
N VAL A 159 13.25 17.56 -8.28
CA VAL A 159 12.11 17.40 -7.41
C VAL A 159 12.13 18.43 -6.27
N GLU A 160 10.97 18.99 -5.93
CA GLU A 160 10.81 19.94 -4.82
C GLU A 160 9.73 19.48 -3.82
N ARG A 161 8.85 18.57 -4.26
CA ARG A 161 7.69 18.13 -3.48
C ARG A 161 7.62 16.63 -3.37
N ALA A 162 6.96 16.15 -2.32
CA ALA A 162 6.55 14.77 -2.17
C ALA A 162 5.07 14.68 -1.82
N VAL A 163 4.43 13.63 -2.29
CA VAL A 163 3.13 13.18 -1.82
C VAL A 163 3.35 11.81 -1.21
N ILE A 164 3.05 11.68 0.08
CA ILE A 164 3.32 10.49 0.85
C ILE A 164 2.01 9.77 1.14
N THR A 165 1.98 8.46 0.96
CA THR A 165 0.88 7.61 1.39
C THR A 165 1.33 6.72 2.54
N VAL A 166 0.63 6.82 3.67
CA VAL A 166 0.85 6.03 4.88
C VAL A 166 -0.45 5.38 5.34
N GLY A 167 -0.37 4.37 6.19
CA GLY A 167 -1.56 3.79 6.83
C GLY A 167 -2.28 4.82 7.71
N ALA A 168 -3.61 4.78 7.77
CA ALA A 168 -4.37 5.75 8.56
C ALA A 168 -4.02 5.71 10.05
N ALA A 169 -3.74 4.54 10.60
CA ALA A 169 -3.32 4.33 11.99
C ALA A 169 -1.79 4.38 12.19
N GLN A 170 -1.02 4.57 11.12
CA GLN A 170 0.44 4.63 11.21
C GLN A 170 0.89 5.88 11.96
N ASN A 171 1.87 5.71 12.87
CA ASN A 171 2.36 6.79 13.75
C ASN A 171 3.23 7.85 13.06
N LEU A 172 3.44 7.76 11.75
CA LEU A 172 4.19 8.78 11.00
C LEU A 172 3.31 10.01 10.74
N PHE A 173 3.88 11.19 11.03
CA PHE A 173 3.25 12.49 10.76
C PHE A 173 1.82 12.56 11.32
N LEU A 174 1.68 12.27 12.61
CA LEU A 174 0.38 12.23 13.29
C LEU A 174 -0.40 13.54 13.14
N GLY A 175 -1.68 13.41 12.82
CA GLY A 175 -2.59 14.55 12.63
C GLY A 175 -2.46 15.24 11.29
N GLU A 176 -1.52 14.83 10.42
CA GLU A 176 -1.35 15.41 9.09
C GLU A 176 -2.00 14.55 7.99
N GLY A 177 -2.33 15.21 6.89
CA GLY A 177 -2.84 14.56 5.68
C GLY A 177 -4.34 14.30 5.67
N THR A 178 -4.83 13.87 4.53
CA THR A 178 -6.24 13.55 4.30
C THR A 178 -6.45 12.06 4.35
N ARG A 179 -7.36 11.60 5.23
CA ARG A 179 -7.79 10.21 5.32
C ARG A 179 -8.64 9.85 4.11
N GLN A 180 -8.37 8.70 3.53
CA GLN A 180 -9.10 8.14 2.40
C GLN A 180 -9.39 6.66 2.66
N ASP A 181 -10.62 6.23 2.38
CA ASP A 181 -10.96 4.81 2.35
C ASP A 181 -10.18 4.14 1.22
N TYR A 182 -9.58 3.00 1.52
CA TYR A 182 -8.75 2.30 0.55
C TYR A 182 -9.24 0.89 0.25
N GLY A 183 -9.38 0.07 1.27
CA GLY A 183 -9.68 -1.34 1.09
C GLY A 183 -10.87 -1.83 1.90
N MET A 184 -11.40 -2.95 1.46
CA MET A 184 -12.56 -3.61 2.03
C MET A 184 -12.22 -5.04 2.40
N ILE A 185 -12.89 -5.59 3.42
CA ILE A 185 -12.74 -6.95 3.89
C ILE A 185 -14.10 -7.65 3.98
N ARG A 186 -14.12 -8.93 3.65
CA ARG A 186 -15.22 -9.85 3.93
C ARG A 186 -14.68 -11.01 4.75
N PHE A 187 -15.31 -11.29 5.87
CA PHE A 187 -14.98 -12.45 6.70
C PHE A 187 -15.79 -13.66 6.28
N ASP A 188 -15.13 -14.79 6.12
CA ASP A 188 -15.72 -16.10 5.88
C ASP A 188 -15.54 -17.04 7.10
N ALA A 189 -14.80 -16.58 8.12
CA ALA A 189 -14.62 -17.16 9.45
C ALA A 189 -15.00 -16.13 10.51
N GLU A 190 -14.67 -16.38 11.78
CA GLU A 190 -14.92 -15.46 12.89
C GLU A 190 -14.22 -14.11 12.63
N PRO A 191 -14.96 -12.98 12.68
CA PRO A 191 -14.39 -11.66 12.47
C PRO A 191 -13.38 -11.30 13.58
N PHE A 192 -12.36 -10.53 13.21
CA PHE A 192 -11.40 -9.92 14.12
C PHE A 192 -11.29 -8.41 13.83
N ASP A 193 -10.73 -7.69 14.77
CA ASP A 193 -10.53 -6.25 14.63
C ASP A 193 -9.47 -5.93 13.57
N VAL A 194 -9.81 -5.04 12.66
CA VAL A 194 -8.93 -4.58 11.56
C VAL A 194 -8.81 -3.05 11.52
N GLU A 195 -9.33 -2.34 12.53
CA GLU A 195 -9.41 -0.87 12.51
C GLU A 195 -8.03 -0.21 12.41
N GLU A 196 -7.03 -0.80 13.07
CA GLU A 196 -5.65 -0.33 13.02
C GLU A 196 -4.78 -1.07 11.99
N SER A 197 -5.35 -2.04 11.28
CA SER A 197 -4.58 -2.85 10.33
C SER A 197 -4.21 -2.05 9.07
N TYR A 198 -3.03 -2.33 8.55
CA TYR A 198 -2.54 -1.74 7.30
C TYR A 198 -2.71 -2.72 6.13
N MET A 199 -3.22 -2.21 5.04
CA MET A 199 -3.22 -2.92 3.76
C MET A 199 -2.80 -1.98 2.64
N ARG A 200 -1.84 -2.39 1.84
CA ARG A 200 -1.47 -1.75 0.58
C ARG A 200 -1.10 -2.80 -0.44
N LEU A 201 -1.80 -2.80 -1.57
CA LEU A 201 -1.51 -3.76 -2.63
C LEU A 201 -0.36 -3.32 -3.50
N MET A 202 -0.24 -2.02 -3.78
CA MET A 202 0.76 -1.41 -4.66
C MET A 202 0.66 -1.81 -6.15
N MET A 203 -0.39 -2.52 -6.54
CA MET A 203 -0.64 -2.95 -7.93
C MET A 203 -1.76 -2.15 -8.60
N GLU A 204 -2.37 -1.21 -7.90
CA GLU A 204 -3.33 -0.29 -8.46
C GLU A 204 -2.63 0.73 -9.40
N SER A 205 -3.29 1.03 -10.50
CA SER A 205 -2.84 1.97 -11.54
C SER A 205 -3.06 3.43 -11.14
#